data_6feb2593f9c895eecd921a8f2c5cc893
#
_entry.id   6feb2593f9c895eecd921a8f2c5cc893
#
_cell.length_a   1.000
_cell.length_b   1.000
_cell.length_c   1.000
_cell.angle_alpha   90.00
_cell.angle_beta   90.00
_cell.angle_gamma   90.00
#
_symmetry.space_group_name_H-M   'P 1'
#
loop_
_entity.id
_entity.type
_entity.pdbx_description
1 polymer ?
#
loop_
_entity_poly.entity_id
_entity_poly.type
_entity_poly.pdbx_seq_one_letter_code
_entity_poly.pdbx_strand_id
1 'polypeptide(L)'
;MNASDSSSRPLILGVTGASGLIYAVRALKFLLQSQVGIHLVASKAVYQVWQAEQAIRMPPDPVQQVLFWRQQAGVPTAGQLTCHSWNDVGAAIASGSFRTQGMVIIPCSMSTVGKLATGLSSDLLERAADVQLKEGRKLVLVPRETPFSLIHLRNLTTLAEAGARIVPAIPAWYHNPQTIEDLVDFVIARALDQLDIDCVPLNRWEGGREKGSGEMGRWGDRDVGRWGGGE
;
A
#
# COMPACT_ATOMS: atom_id res chain seq x y z
N MET A 1 -0.75 5.35 -28.75
CA MET A 1 0.02 4.47 -27.84
C MET A 1 -0.88 3.29 -27.50
N ASN A 2 -0.49 2.08 -27.91
CA ASN A 2 -1.36 0.90 -27.78
C ASN A 2 -1.54 0.49 -26.31
N ALA A 3 -2.77 0.26 -25.89
CA ALA A 3 -3.12 -0.17 -24.53
C ALA A 3 -2.46 -1.50 -24.11
N SER A 4 -1.97 -2.31 -25.04
CA SER A 4 -1.28 -3.59 -24.81
C SER A 4 0.15 -3.46 -24.25
N ASP A 5 0.78 -2.27 -24.33
CA ASP A 5 2.18 -2.07 -23.92
C ASP A 5 2.31 -1.70 -22.41
N SER A 6 1.23 -1.33 -21.75
CA SER A 6 1.26 -0.94 -20.32
C SER A 6 1.18 -2.13 -19.37
N SER A 7 0.51 -3.22 -19.74
CA SER A 7 0.31 -4.40 -18.87
C SER A 7 1.58 -5.27 -18.70
N SER A 8 2.59 -5.07 -19.54
CA SER A 8 3.87 -5.80 -19.49
C SER A 8 4.94 -5.13 -18.60
N ARG A 9 4.71 -3.89 -18.16
CA ARG A 9 5.69 -3.14 -17.36
C ARG A 9 5.62 -3.53 -15.88
N PRO A 10 6.79 -3.60 -15.19
CA PRO A 10 6.79 -3.92 -13.78
C PRO A 10 6.23 -2.78 -12.92
N LEU A 11 5.73 -3.13 -11.74
CA LEU A 11 5.34 -2.21 -10.68
C LEU A 11 6.47 -2.08 -9.65
N ILE A 12 6.67 -0.89 -9.09
CA ILE A 12 7.54 -0.72 -7.93
C ILE A 12 6.70 -0.80 -6.65
N LEU A 13 7.07 -1.71 -5.76
CA LEU A 13 6.50 -1.84 -4.42
C LEU A 13 7.49 -1.31 -3.40
N GLY A 14 7.22 -0.13 -2.85
CA GLY A 14 7.97 0.47 -1.77
C GLY A 14 7.39 0.08 -0.41
N VAL A 15 8.24 -0.30 0.54
CA VAL A 15 7.83 -0.61 1.92
C VAL A 15 8.64 0.25 2.87
N THR A 16 7.97 0.97 3.77
CA THR A 16 8.65 1.84 4.74
C THR A 16 8.46 1.39 6.19
N GLY A 17 9.16 2.03 7.11
CA GLY A 17 9.13 1.71 8.53
C GLY A 17 7.87 2.18 9.28
N ALA A 18 6.73 2.30 8.63
CA ALA A 18 5.46 2.45 9.32
C ALA A 18 4.95 1.08 9.79
N SER A 19 4.33 1.01 10.97
CA SER A 19 3.69 -0.21 11.46
C SER A 19 2.57 -0.66 10.50
N GLY A 20 2.34 -1.97 10.39
CA GLY A 20 1.36 -2.56 9.48
C GLY A 20 2.00 -3.20 8.25
N LEU A 21 3.08 -3.97 8.44
CA LEU A 21 3.70 -4.72 7.34
C LEU A 21 2.74 -5.72 6.67
N ILE A 22 1.65 -6.08 7.33
CA ILE A 22 0.57 -6.89 6.75
C ILE A 22 0.05 -6.28 5.44
N TYR A 23 -0.03 -4.95 5.31
CA TYR A 23 -0.42 -4.29 4.06
C TYR A 23 0.54 -4.62 2.91
N ALA A 24 1.87 -4.54 3.16
CA ALA A 24 2.87 -4.86 2.14
C ALA A 24 2.83 -6.34 1.75
N VAL A 25 2.74 -7.23 2.74
CA VAL A 25 2.71 -8.69 2.54
C VAL A 25 1.50 -9.10 1.70
N ARG A 26 0.31 -8.59 2.03
CA ARG A 26 -0.91 -8.93 1.30
C ARG A 26 -0.96 -8.27 -0.09
N ALA A 27 -0.48 -7.03 -0.24
CA ALA A 27 -0.34 -6.40 -1.55
C ALA A 27 0.59 -7.22 -2.46
N LEU A 28 1.75 -7.62 -1.95
CA LEU A 28 2.67 -8.48 -2.68
C LEU A 28 2.03 -9.81 -3.08
N LYS A 29 1.26 -10.45 -2.18
CA LYS A 29 0.52 -11.68 -2.48
C LYS A 29 -0.36 -11.53 -3.71
N PHE A 30 -1.26 -10.55 -3.73
CA PHE A 30 -2.20 -10.34 -4.83
C PHE A 30 -1.48 -10.01 -6.15
N LEU A 31 -0.49 -9.13 -6.09
CA LEU A 31 0.29 -8.74 -7.25
C LEU A 31 1.03 -9.93 -7.88
N LEU A 32 1.66 -10.77 -7.08
CA LEU A 32 2.35 -11.97 -7.58
C LEU A 32 1.39 -13.00 -8.13
N GLN A 33 0.25 -13.22 -7.50
CA GLN A 33 -0.80 -14.14 -7.99
C GLN A 33 -1.37 -13.68 -9.33
N SER A 34 -1.44 -12.37 -9.57
CA SER A 34 -1.90 -11.76 -10.83
C SER A 34 -0.79 -11.61 -11.88
N GLN A 35 0.37 -12.25 -11.67
CA GLN A 35 1.51 -12.27 -12.59
C GLN A 35 2.09 -10.87 -12.90
N VAL A 36 1.83 -9.87 -12.07
CA VAL A 36 2.46 -8.55 -12.18
C VAL A 36 3.94 -8.68 -11.79
N GLY A 37 4.84 -8.20 -12.65
CA GLY A 37 6.27 -8.13 -12.33
C GLY A 37 6.54 -7.06 -11.28
N ILE A 38 7.23 -7.41 -10.18
CA ILE A 38 7.44 -6.53 -9.02
C ILE A 38 8.92 -6.24 -8.83
N HIS A 39 9.25 -4.95 -8.69
CA HIS A 39 10.48 -4.46 -8.11
C HIS A 39 10.20 -3.98 -6.69
N LEU A 40 10.67 -4.71 -5.68
CA LEU A 40 10.45 -4.39 -4.26
C LEU A 40 11.68 -3.69 -3.69
N VAL A 41 11.45 -2.58 -3.00
CA VAL A 41 12.46 -1.90 -2.20
C VAL A 41 11.90 -1.59 -0.82
N ALA A 42 12.58 -2.09 0.21
CA ALA A 42 12.23 -1.87 1.62
C ALA A 42 13.22 -0.88 2.24
N SER A 43 12.74 0.18 2.87
CA SER A 43 13.61 1.13 3.56
C SER A 43 14.34 0.47 4.75
N LYS A 44 15.45 1.06 5.19
CA LYS A 44 16.22 0.54 6.33
C LYS A 44 15.38 0.30 7.59
N ALA A 45 14.38 1.15 7.84
CA ALA A 45 13.54 1.03 9.03
C ALA A 45 12.63 -0.22 9.04
N VAL A 46 12.35 -0.83 7.88
CA VAL A 46 11.52 -2.05 7.77
C VAL A 46 12.12 -3.22 8.55
N TYR A 47 13.45 -3.31 8.64
CA TYR A 47 14.12 -4.36 9.42
C TYR A 47 13.73 -4.33 10.90
N GLN A 48 13.62 -3.10 11.46
CA GLN A 48 13.22 -2.92 12.85
C GLN A 48 11.73 -3.22 13.05
N VAL A 49 10.89 -2.86 12.07
CA VAL A 49 9.45 -3.12 12.13
C VAL A 49 9.15 -4.61 12.08
N TRP A 50 9.83 -5.39 11.20
CA TRP A 50 9.72 -6.86 11.20
C TRP A 50 10.07 -7.47 12.55
N GLN A 51 11.16 -6.99 13.15
CA GLN A 51 11.57 -7.48 14.48
C GLN A 51 10.56 -7.12 15.56
N ALA A 52 9.97 -5.91 15.50
CA ALA A 52 9.02 -5.44 16.50
C ALA A 52 7.63 -6.07 16.37
N GLU A 53 7.12 -6.24 15.15
CA GLU A 53 5.75 -6.74 14.92
C GLU A 53 5.66 -8.26 14.91
N GLN A 54 6.68 -8.95 14.42
CA GLN A 54 6.62 -10.38 14.14
C GLN A 54 7.75 -11.19 14.81
N ALA A 55 8.69 -10.53 15.50
CA ALA A 55 9.91 -11.15 16.02
C ALA A 55 10.75 -11.88 14.92
N ILE A 56 10.63 -11.42 13.67
CA ILE A 56 11.31 -11.99 12.51
C ILE A 56 12.45 -11.07 12.07
N ARG A 57 13.60 -11.65 11.70
CA ARG A 57 14.73 -10.91 11.14
C ARG A 57 14.72 -11.01 9.62
N MET A 58 14.48 -9.88 8.94
CA MET A 58 14.58 -9.80 7.49
C MET A 58 16.06 -9.89 7.06
N PRO A 59 16.41 -10.70 6.05
CA PRO A 59 17.78 -10.77 5.54
C PRO A 59 18.22 -9.46 4.85
N PRO A 60 19.51 -9.06 4.97
CA PRO A 60 20.00 -7.85 4.31
C PRO A 60 20.25 -8.02 2.81
N ASP A 61 20.55 -9.25 2.37
CA ASP A 61 20.84 -9.56 0.97
C ASP A 61 19.58 -9.57 0.10
N PRO A 62 19.53 -8.82 -1.02
CA PRO A 62 18.36 -8.75 -1.90
C PRO A 62 17.92 -10.11 -2.47
N VAL A 63 18.85 -11.03 -2.75
CA VAL A 63 18.52 -12.35 -3.27
C VAL A 63 17.79 -13.17 -2.20
N GLN A 64 18.26 -13.12 -0.96
CA GLN A 64 17.59 -13.76 0.18
C GLN A 64 16.25 -13.07 0.51
N GLN A 65 16.14 -11.77 0.28
CA GLN A 65 14.87 -11.05 0.45
C GLN A 65 13.78 -11.56 -0.50
N VAL A 66 14.11 -11.97 -1.72
CA VAL A 66 13.12 -12.57 -2.63
C VAL A 66 12.45 -13.79 -1.99
N LEU A 67 13.24 -14.70 -1.42
CA LEU A 67 12.71 -15.90 -0.74
C LEU A 67 11.93 -15.51 0.51
N PHE A 68 12.46 -14.58 1.30
CA PHE A 68 11.82 -14.09 2.50
C PHE A 68 10.43 -13.49 2.21
N TRP A 69 10.32 -12.51 1.31
CA TRP A 69 9.07 -11.87 0.97
C TRP A 69 8.05 -12.83 0.35
N ARG A 70 8.50 -13.77 -0.48
CA ARG A 70 7.63 -14.82 -1.03
C ARG A 70 7.08 -15.75 0.07
N GLN A 71 7.90 -16.11 1.03
CA GLN A 71 7.48 -16.92 2.18
C GLN A 71 6.44 -16.16 3.01
N GLN A 72 6.67 -14.89 3.34
CA GLN A 72 5.73 -14.09 4.10
C GLN A 72 4.39 -13.88 3.34
N ALA A 73 4.44 -13.71 2.03
CA ALA A 73 3.24 -13.56 1.20
C ALA A 73 2.51 -14.90 0.94
N GLY A 74 3.12 -16.05 1.27
CA GLY A 74 2.55 -17.37 0.97
C GLY A 74 2.48 -17.67 -0.54
N VAL A 75 3.39 -17.08 -1.34
CA VAL A 75 3.42 -17.22 -2.82
C VAL A 75 4.83 -17.64 -3.27
N PRO A 76 5.17 -18.93 -3.19
CA PRO A 76 6.54 -19.38 -3.42
C PRO A 76 7.01 -19.23 -4.87
N THR A 77 6.14 -19.38 -5.86
CA THR A 77 6.53 -19.52 -7.27
C THR A 77 5.84 -18.59 -8.27
N ALA A 78 4.65 -18.06 -7.96
CA ALA A 78 3.91 -17.21 -8.91
C ALA A 78 4.57 -15.84 -9.09
N GLY A 79 4.42 -15.26 -10.29
CA GLY A 79 4.84 -13.90 -10.63
C GLY A 79 6.36 -13.69 -10.61
N GLN A 80 6.79 -12.52 -11.03
CA GLN A 80 8.20 -12.11 -11.00
C GLN A 80 8.45 -11.15 -9.84
N LEU A 81 9.47 -11.42 -9.02
CA LEU A 81 9.89 -10.57 -7.91
C LEU A 81 11.39 -10.31 -7.96
N THR A 82 11.75 -9.06 -8.00
CA THR A 82 13.13 -8.57 -7.83
C THR A 82 13.17 -7.69 -6.59
N CYS A 83 14.03 -7.99 -5.63
CA CYS A 83 14.27 -7.15 -4.48
C CYS A 83 15.52 -6.29 -4.69
N HIS A 84 15.51 -5.08 -4.18
CA HIS A 84 16.62 -4.14 -4.24
C HIS A 84 17.08 -3.76 -2.82
N SER A 85 18.39 -3.57 -2.67
CA SER A 85 18.92 -2.99 -1.43
C SER A 85 18.51 -1.50 -1.33
N TRP A 86 18.11 -1.06 -0.15
CA TRP A 86 17.67 0.31 0.09
C TRP A 86 18.73 1.37 -0.24
N ASN A 87 20.02 1.03 -0.19
CA ASN A 87 21.15 1.93 -0.46
C ASN A 87 21.72 1.82 -1.88
N ASP A 88 21.16 0.96 -2.73
CA ASP A 88 21.59 0.82 -4.13
C ASP A 88 20.93 1.87 -5.03
N VAL A 89 21.37 3.11 -4.92
CA VAL A 89 20.87 4.23 -5.75
C VAL A 89 21.24 4.12 -7.23
N GLY A 90 22.07 3.13 -7.60
CA GLY A 90 22.40 2.78 -8.98
C GLY A 90 21.45 1.76 -9.63
N ALA A 91 20.50 1.21 -8.86
CA ALA A 91 19.55 0.24 -9.39
C ALA A 91 18.68 0.80 -10.52
N ALA A 92 18.19 -0.06 -11.41
CA ALA A 92 17.39 0.33 -12.58
C ALA A 92 16.19 1.23 -12.22
N ILE A 93 15.51 0.96 -11.10
CA ILE A 93 14.34 1.73 -10.63
C ILE A 93 14.67 3.17 -10.22
N ALA A 94 15.95 3.51 -10.02
CA ALA A 94 16.42 4.88 -9.77
C ALA A 94 16.52 5.74 -11.03
N SER A 95 16.33 5.15 -12.22
CA SER A 95 16.46 5.81 -13.51
C SER A 95 15.11 6.12 -14.15
N GLY A 96 14.92 7.33 -14.67
CA GLY A 96 13.74 7.71 -15.45
C GLY A 96 13.58 6.94 -16.74
N SER A 97 14.66 6.39 -17.32
CA SER A 97 14.59 5.56 -18.53
C SER A 97 14.00 4.16 -18.28
N PHE A 98 14.03 3.66 -17.05
CA PHE A 98 13.40 2.40 -16.67
C PHE A 98 11.88 2.58 -16.58
N ARG A 99 11.16 1.98 -17.52
CA ARG A 99 9.70 2.15 -17.62
C ARG A 99 8.95 1.24 -16.65
N THR A 100 8.05 1.82 -15.86
CA THR A 100 7.19 1.11 -14.90
C THR A 100 5.73 1.42 -15.15
N GLN A 101 4.81 0.61 -14.60
CA GLN A 101 3.39 0.94 -14.48
C GLN A 101 3.16 2.11 -13.49
N GLY A 102 4.05 2.25 -12.52
CA GLY A 102 3.97 3.20 -11.42
C GLY A 102 4.64 2.63 -10.17
N MET A 103 4.38 3.29 -9.05
CA MET A 103 4.88 2.87 -7.74
C MET A 103 3.79 3.00 -6.68
N VAL A 104 3.71 2.02 -5.79
CA VAL A 104 2.95 2.12 -4.54
C VAL A 104 3.89 2.02 -3.36
N ILE A 105 3.76 2.92 -2.38
CA ILE A 105 4.47 2.85 -1.10
C ILE A 105 3.47 2.46 -0.02
N ILE A 106 3.58 1.23 0.48
CA ILE A 106 2.62 0.62 1.41
C ILE A 106 3.31 -0.29 2.45
N PRO A 107 3.20 -0.03 3.75
CA PRO A 107 2.74 1.23 4.33
C PRO A 107 3.74 2.36 4.09
N CYS A 108 3.27 3.61 4.09
CA CYS A 108 4.10 4.80 3.92
C CYS A 108 4.24 5.54 5.25
N SER A 109 5.47 5.71 5.74
CA SER A 109 5.73 6.47 6.97
C SER A 109 5.68 7.97 6.72
N MET A 110 5.31 8.75 7.73
CA MET A 110 5.29 10.21 7.63
C MET A 110 6.69 10.81 7.47
N SER A 111 7.75 10.10 7.89
CA SER A 111 9.13 10.47 7.57
C SER A 111 9.39 10.41 6.06
N THR A 112 8.96 9.34 5.39
CA THR A 112 9.05 9.22 3.92
C THR A 112 8.22 10.30 3.23
N VAL A 113 6.97 10.52 3.68
CA VAL A 113 6.12 11.61 3.17
C VAL A 113 6.81 12.97 3.27
N GLY A 114 7.43 13.27 4.42
CA GLY A 114 8.15 14.55 4.63
C GLY A 114 9.33 14.72 3.69
N LYS A 115 10.13 13.67 3.49
CA LYS A 115 11.27 13.70 2.57
C LYS A 115 10.84 13.89 1.13
N LEU A 116 9.85 13.15 0.67
CA LEU A 116 9.32 13.28 -0.69
C LEU A 116 8.72 14.67 -0.93
N ALA A 117 7.99 15.24 0.04
CA ALA A 117 7.40 16.57 -0.06
C ALA A 117 8.44 17.70 -0.19
N THR A 118 9.67 17.46 0.27
CA THR A 118 10.79 18.41 0.16
C THR A 118 11.76 18.08 -0.98
N GLY A 119 11.47 17.03 -1.79
CA GLY A 119 12.35 16.59 -2.88
C GLY A 119 13.62 15.90 -2.40
N LEU A 120 13.67 15.44 -1.16
CA LEU A 120 14.82 14.73 -0.61
C LEU A 120 14.79 13.25 -1.01
N SER A 121 15.88 12.77 -1.58
CA SER A 121 16.06 11.39 -2.03
C SER A 121 17.34 10.82 -1.44
N SER A 122 17.27 10.33 -0.20
CA SER A 122 18.43 9.84 0.56
C SER A 122 18.65 8.33 0.43
N ASP A 123 17.70 7.61 -0.11
CA ASP A 123 17.79 6.17 -0.38
C ASP A 123 17.13 5.79 -1.72
N LEU A 124 17.22 4.52 -2.10
CA LEU A 124 16.67 4.02 -3.35
C LEU A 124 15.14 4.15 -3.43
N LEU A 125 14.43 3.93 -2.31
CA LEU A 125 12.97 4.05 -2.28
C LEU A 125 12.53 5.48 -2.58
N GLU A 126 13.13 6.44 -1.91
CA GLU A 126 12.85 7.87 -2.09
C GLU A 126 13.24 8.32 -3.51
N ARG A 127 14.38 7.84 -4.02
CA ARG A 127 14.82 8.13 -5.39
C ARG A 127 13.85 7.55 -6.43
N ALA A 128 13.39 6.32 -6.26
CA ALA A 128 12.42 5.71 -7.16
C ALA A 128 11.08 6.47 -7.18
N ALA A 129 10.62 6.95 -6.00
CA ALA A 129 9.40 7.76 -5.89
C ALA A 129 9.55 9.13 -6.58
N ASP A 130 10.68 9.82 -6.37
CA ASP A 130 11.02 11.07 -7.07
C ASP A 130 11.00 10.88 -8.59
N VAL A 131 11.56 9.77 -9.07
CA VAL A 131 11.53 9.42 -10.50
C VAL A 131 10.10 9.25 -11.01
N GLN A 132 9.18 8.62 -10.24
CA GLN A 132 7.80 8.52 -10.69
C GLN A 132 7.16 9.92 -10.85
N LEU A 133 7.36 10.81 -9.89
CA LEU A 133 6.81 12.17 -9.94
C LEU A 133 7.36 12.95 -11.13
N LYS A 134 8.69 13.03 -11.28
CA LYS A 134 9.31 13.81 -12.36
C LYS A 134 9.02 13.29 -13.78
N GLU A 135 8.76 11.99 -13.92
CA GLU A 135 8.39 11.37 -15.19
C GLU A 135 6.86 11.37 -15.44
N GLY A 136 6.07 11.99 -14.54
CA GLY A 136 4.62 12.04 -14.65
C GLY A 136 3.95 10.65 -14.55
N ARG A 137 4.60 9.71 -13.86
CA ARG A 137 4.08 8.35 -13.64
C ARG A 137 3.27 8.29 -12.35
N LYS A 138 2.42 7.28 -12.25
CA LYS A 138 1.58 7.09 -11.06
C LYS A 138 2.43 6.78 -9.83
N LEU A 139 2.29 7.60 -8.79
CA LEU A 139 2.82 7.34 -7.45
C LEU A 139 1.64 7.29 -6.47
N VAL A 140 1.48 6.16 -5.79
CA VAL A 140 0.46 5.97 -4.76
C VAL A 140 1.13 5.85 -3.41
N LEU A 141 0.70 6.67 -2.46
CA LEU A 141 1.17 6.64 -1.09
C LEU A 141 0.06 6.14 -0.18
N VAL A 142 0.37 5.15 0.66
CA VAL A 142 -0.56 4.59 1.66
C VAL A 142 -0.05 4.97 3.06
N PRO A 143 -0.23 6.24 3.48
CA PRO A 143 0.24 6.69 4.78
C PRO A 143 -0.48 5.94 5.92
N ARG A 144 0.31 5.52 6.94
CA ARG A 144 -0.20 4.95 8.17
C ARG A 144 0.37 5.71 9.36
N GLU A 145 -0.49 6.51 9.97
CA GLU A 145 -0.17 7.35 11.12
C GLU A 145 -1.46 7.75 11.87
N THR A 146 -1.38 7.90 13.19
CA THR A 146 -2.46 8.39 14.03
C THR A 146 -1.87 9.02 15.31
N PRO A 147 -2.20 10.29 15.64
CA PRO A 147 -2.91 11.29 14.83
C PRO A 147 -2.02 11.93 13.76
N PHE A 148 -2.61 12.62 12.77
CA PHE A 148 -1.85 13.48 11.88
C PHE A 148 -1.55 14.84 12.53
N SER A 149 -0.31 15.30 12.45
CA SER A 149 0.06 16.68 12.76
C SER A 149 -0.24 17.61 11.58
N LEU A 150 -0.27 18.90 11.82
CA LEU A 150 -0.42 19.90 10.74
C LEU A 150 0.71 19.80 9.70
N ILE A 151 1.93 19.46 10.14
CA ILE A 151 3.07 19.25 9.23
C ILE A 151 2.80 18.05 8.32
N HIS A 152 2.28 16.94 8.86
CA HIS A 152 1.90 15.77 8.08
C HIS A 152 0.87 16.13 7.01
N LEU A 153 -0.18 16.85 7.38
CA LEU A 153 -1.25 17.26 6.45
C LEU A 153 -0.72 18.18 5.34
N ARG A 154 0.14 19.15 5.67
CA ARG A 154 0.78 20.01 4.66
C ARG A 154 1.65 19.23 3.68
N ASN A 155 2.46 18.30 4.17
CA ASN A 155 3.31 17.46 3.33
C ASN A 155 2.47 16.56 2.40
N LEU A 156 1.38 15.98 2.89
CA LEU A 156 0.44 15.20 2.08
C LEU A 156 -0.21 16.07 0.99
N THR A 157 -0.61 17.30 1.32
CA THR A 157 -1.15 18.27 0.36
C THR A 157 -0.13 18.58 -0.73
N THR A 158 1.11 18.91 -0.36
CA THR A 158 2.20 19.17 -1.31
C THR A 158 2.41 18.01 -2.28
N LEU A 159 2.40 16.77 -1.77
CA LEU A 159 2.58 15.60 -2.62
C LEU A 159 1.36 15.33 -3.52
N ALA A 160 0.15 15.62 -3.05
CA ALA A 160 -1.05 15.52 -3.87
C ALA A 160 -1.03 16.57 -5.00
N GLU A 161 -0.61 17.79 -4.73
CA GLU A 161 -0.40 18.85 -5.73
C GLU A 161 0.67 18.47 -6.76
N ALA A 162 1.73 17.76 -6.33
CA ALA A 162 2.76 17.22 -7.21
C ALA A 162 2.31 15.99 -8.04
N GLY A 163 1.06 15.51 -7.85
CA GLY A 163 0.47 14.42 -8.62
C GLY A 163 0.50 13.05 -7.94
N ALA A 164 1.00 12.93 -6.71
CA ALA A 164 0.89 11.69 -5.95
C ALA A 164 -0.56 11.44 -5.52
N ARG A 165 -0.98 10.18 -5.52
CA ARG A 165 -2.29 9.75 -5.03
C ARG A 165 -2.17 9.30 -3.59
N ILE A 166 -2.92 9.95 -2.71
CA ILE A 166 -2.88 9.66 -1.27
C ILE A 166 -4.05 8.74 -0.92
N VAL A 167 -3.75 7.53 -0.48
CA VAL A 167 -4.72 6.51 -0.06
C VAL A 167 -4.39 6.10 1.38
N PRO A 168 -4.90 6.82 2.39
CA PRO A 168 -4.59 6.51 3.79
C PRO A 168 -4.98 5.08 4.15
N ALA A 169 -4.24 4.46 5.06
CA ALA A 169 -4.54 3.12 5.59
C ALA A 169 -5.77 3.17 6.53
N ILE A 170 -6.92 3.60 5.97
CA ILE A 170 -8.21 3.78 6.66
C ILE A 170 -9.22 2.86 5.98
N PRO A 171 -9.55 1.70 6.57
CA PRO A 171 -10.51 0.77 6.01
C PRO A 171 -11.95 1.29 6.10
N ALA A 172 -12.83 0.76 5.23
CA ALA A 172 -14.26 0.97 5.30
C ALA A 172 -14.97 -0.28 5.84
N TRP A 173 -16.22 -0.11 6.29
CA TRP A 173 -17.00 -1.16 6.95
C TRP A 173 -18.21 -1.62 6.13
N TYR A 174 -18.58 -0.89 5.08
CA TYR A 174 -19.80 -1.16 4.28
C TYR A 174 -19.77 -2.50 3.53
N HIS A 175 -18.59 -3.10 3.34
CA HIS A 175 -18.44 -4.42 2.69
C HIS A 175 -18.56 -5.59 3.68
N ASN A 176 -18.95 -5.31 4.95
CA ASN A 176 -19.16 -6.29 6.02
C ASN A 176 -17.92 -7.18 6.29
N PRO A 177 -16.75 -6.59 6.62
CA PRO A 177 -15.54 -7.35 6.88
C PRO A 177 -15.70 -8.27 8.08
N GLN A 178 -15.20 -9.50 7.97
CA GLN A 178 -15.25 -10.53 9.02
C GLN A 178 -13.89 -10.74 9.69
N THR A 179 -12.83 -10.38 9.00
CA THR A 179 -11.43 -10.57 9.43
C THR A 179 -10.65 -9.27 9.35
N ILE A 180 -9.48 -9.23 10.00
CA ILE A 180 -8.53 -8.12 9.85
C ILE A 180 -8.03 -8.06 8.41
N GLU A 181 -7.83 -9.20 7.79
CA GLU A 181 -7.42 -9.32 6.41
C GLU A 181 -8.41 -8.64 5.45
N ASP A 182 -9.71 -8.75 5.68
CA ASP A 182 -10.72 -8.08 4.86
C ASP A 182 -10.58 -6.55 4.92
N LEU A 183 -10.26 -6.01 6.10
CA LEU A 183 -10.01 -4.58 6.28
C LEU A 183 -8.73 -4.12 5.56
N VAL A 184 -7.69 -4.94 5.65
CA VAL A 184 -6.40 -4.70 4.98
C VAL A 184 -6.57 -4.77 3.47
N ASP A 185 -7.26 -5.78 2.96
CA ASP A 185 -7.49 -6.00 1.53
C ASP A 185 -8.31 -4.87 0.91
N PHE A 186 -9.27 -4.31 1.66
CA PHE A 186 -9.99 -3.12 1.21
C PHE A 186 -9.03 -1.96 0.88
N VAL A 187 -8.12 -1.64 1.78
CA VAL A 187 -7.15 -0.55 1.56
C VAL A 187 -6.23 -0.86 0.38
N ILE A 188 -5.78 -2.11 0.27
CA ILE A 188 -4.91 -2.55 -0.82
C ILE A 188 -5.64 -2.41 -2.17
N ALA A 189 -6.88 -2.87 -2.27
CA ALA A 189 -7.68 -2.75 -3.48
C ALA A 189 -7.81 -1.28 -3.90
N ARG A 190 -8.14 -0.38 -2.96
CA ARG A 190 -8.24 1.05 -3.24
C ARG A 190 -6.91 1.68 -3.69
N ALA A 191 -5.79 1.22 -3.13
CA ALA A 191 -4.46 1.66 -3.54
C ALA A 191 -4.09 1.16 -4.94
N LEU A 192 -4.35 -0.11 -5.25
CA LEU A 192 -4.04 -0.72 -6.54
C LEU A 192 -4.97 -0.23 -7.66
N ASP A 193 -6.25 0.09 -7.36
CA ASP A 193 -7.17 0.77 -8.28
C ASP A 193 -6.56 2.06 -8.84
N GLN A 194 -5.79 2.81 -8.03
CA GLN A 194 -5.12 4.03 -8.47
C GLN A 194 -4.02 3.77 -9.50
N LEU A 195 -3.57 2.54 -9.62
CA LEU A 195 -2.57 2.09 -10.59
C LEU A 195 -3.20 1.34 -11.78
N ASP A 196 -4.54 1.29 -11.87
CA ASP A 196 -5.32 0.51 -12.83
C ASP A 196 -5.02 -1.00 -12.72
N ILE A 197 -4.76 -1.49 -11.50
CA ILE A 197 -4.52 -2.90 -11.20
C ILE A 197 -5.70 -3.44 -10.40
N ASP A 198 -6.47 -4.32 -11.01
CA ASP A 198 -7.62 -5.00 -10.38
C ASP A 198 -7.26 -6.46 -10.11
N CYS A 199 -6.69 -6.70 -8.94
CA CYS A 199 -6.23 -8.04 -8.56
C CYS A 199 -6.67 -8.48 -7.15
N VAL A 200 -7.35 -7.60 -6.42
CA VAL A 200 -7.82 -7.90 -5.07
C VAL A 200 -9.29 -8.26 -5.11
N PRO A 201 -9.70 -9.45 -4.64
CA PRO A 201 -11.12 -9.81 -4.54
C PRO A 201 -11.80 -8.89 -3.51
N LEU A 202 -12.61 -7.96 -4.00
CA LEU A 202 -13.35 -7.03 -3.14
C LEU A 202 -14.80 -6.96 -3.61
N ASN A 203 -15.74 -7.05 -2.67
CA ASN A 203 -17.14 -6.72 -2.95
C ASN A 203 -17.26 -5.21 -3.16
N ARG A 204 -17.29 -4.78 -4.42
CA ARG A 204 -17.44 -3.37 -4.80
C ARG A 204 -18.88 -2.91 -4.53
N TRP A 205 -19.04 -1.68 -4.10
CA TRP A 205 -20.36 -1.09 -3.92
C TRP A 205 -21.02 -0.85 -5.29
N GLU A 206 -22.09 -1.59 -5.56
CA GLU A 206 -22.86 -1.50 -6.83
C GLU A 206 -24.12 -0.61 -6.72
N GLY A 207 -24.23 0.18 -5.65
CA GLY A 207 -25.44 0.92 -5.32
C GLY A 207 -26.45 0.04 -4.57
N GLY A 208 -27.43 0.68 -3.89
CA GLY A 208 -28.45 -0.01 -3.09
C GLY A 208 -29.51 -0.74 -3.93
N ARG A 209 -29.12 -1.68 -4.78
CA ARG A 209 -30.07 -2.66 -5.31
C ARG A 209 -30.34 -3.66 -4.20
N GLU A 210 -31.56 -3.65 -3.67
CA GLU A 210 -32.07 -4.70 -2.80
C GLU A 210 -31.78 -6.06 -3.44
N LYS A 211 -30.84 -6.81 -2.90
CA LYS A 211 -30.79 -8.26 -3.13
C LYS A 211 -32.08 -8.80 -2.55
N GLY A 212 -32.93 -9.33 -3.40
CA GLY A 212 -34.26 -9.81 -3.06
C GLY A 212 -34.31 -10.59 -1.77
N SER A 213 -35.27 -10.26 -0.94
CA SER A 213 -35.87 -10.94 0.21
C SER A 213 -35.15 -12.19 0.72
N GLY A 214 -34.11 -11.97 1.54
CA GLY A 214 -33.67 -12.90 2.55
C GLY A 214 -33.80 -12.16 3.88
N GLU A 215 -34.51 -12.72 4.82
CA GLU A 215 -34.94 -12.18 6.09
C GLU A 215 -33.95 -11.20 6.74
N MET A 216 -34.33 -9.91 6.75
CA MET A 216 -33.70 -8.91 7.60
C MET A 216 -34.02 -9.26 9.06
N GLY A 217 -33.04 -9.79 9.78
CA GLY A 217 -33.11 -9.90 11.23
C GLY A 217 -33.41 -8.52 11.81
N ARG A 218 -34.61 -8.38 12.39
CA ARG A 218 -35.09 -7.20 13.09
C ARG A 218 -34.05 -6.81 14.16
N TRP A 219 -33.43 -5.66 14.01
CA TRP A 219 -32.74 -5.01 15.13
C TRP A 219 -33.79 -4.70 16.18
N GLY A 220 -33.79 -5.49 17.27
CA GLY A 220 -34.72 -5.26 18.35
C GLY A 220 -34.48 -3.90 18.98
N ASP A 221 -35.58 -3.17 19.18
CA ASP A 221 -35.68 -2.00 20.06
C ASP A 221 -35.05 -2.35 21.42
N ARG A 222 -33.82 -1.90 21.63
CA ARG A 222 -33.25 -1.84 22.97
C ARG A 222 -33.50 -0.44 23.51
N ASP A 223 -34.34 -0.36 24.52
CA ASP A 223 -34.71 0.79 25.33
C ASP A 223 -33.58 1.82 25.43
N VAL A 224 -33.82 2.97 24.86
CA VAL A 224 -33.05 4.18 25.15
C VAL A 224 -33.48 4.64 26.53
N GLY A 225 -32.74 4.20 27.53
CA GLY A 225 -32.94 4.64 28.94
C GLY A 225 -32.93 6.17 29.00
N ARG A 226 -34.08 6.70 29.48
CA ARG A 226 -34.32 8.09 29.79
C ARG A 226 -33.27 8.58 30.80
N TRP A 227 -32.41 9.50 30.43
CA TRP A 227 -31.59 10.26 31.37
C TRP A 227 -32.53 11.22 32.09
N GLY A 228 -32.92 10.84 33.33
CA GLY A 228 -33.66 11.69 34.24
C GLY A 228 -32.80 12.84 34.72
N GLY A 229 -33.28 14.08 34.52
CA GLY A 229 -32.78 15.25 35.20
C GLY A 229 -33.02 15.10 36.72
N GLY A 230 -32.00 15.40 37.50
CA GLY A 230 -32.06 15.60 38.93
C GLY A 230 -31.39 16.92 39.27
N GLU A 231 -32.05 17.70 40.03
CA GLU A 231 -31.81 19.05 40.55
C GLU A 231 -30.41 19.29 41.08
#